data_7a0f6180f38041733c82e3d0fc6f345e
#
_entry.id   7a0f6180f38041733c82e3d0fc6f345e
#
_cell.length_a   1.000
_cell.length_b   1.000
_cell.length_c   1.000
_cell.angle_alpha   90.00
_cell.angle_beta   90.00
_cell.angle_gamma   90.00
#
_symmetry.space_group_name_H-M   'P 1'
#
loop_
_entity.id
_entity.type
_entity.pdbx_description
1 polymer ?
#
loop_
_entity_poly.entity_id
_entity_poly.type
_entity_poly.pdbx_seq_one_letter_code
_entity_poly.pdbx_strand_id
1 'polypeptide(L)'
;VNLLILPIIVITLACIEKILPKSFLKTIFYRLSHKTLPDYWIAINCFSMDIASTTQWEIINAGELNRDGWYFLMCNHQSWLDILVLQRVFLRKIPMLKFFMKQELLWTLPIGGLACYMLDFPFMKRHSKEYLKKHPEQRDKDIETTRQSCEKFKYTPITIMNYVEGTRFTEQKRRARQSPYQHLLPPKAGGIAFVLATMNEQINHIIDTTIVYHGSSVGLWDFFTGRIQKITVHFEVIPVPEKLRGDYYHDKNFRVTFQHWLNQRWQQKDDLIKQLVNKSN
;
A
#
# COMPACT_ATOMS: atom_id res chain seq x y z
N VAL A 1 -18.09 -15.31 4.68
CA VAL A 1 -18.08 -16.15 3.46
C VAL A 1 -16.99 -15.66 2.51
N ASN A 2 -17.02 -14.38 2.12
CA ASN A 2 -16.11 -13.80 1.11
C ASN A 2 -14.62 -13.85 1.50
N LEU A 3 -14.30 -13.68 2.79
CA LEU A 3 -12.94 -13.72 3.33
C LEU A 3 -12.31 -15.12 3.43
N LEU A 4 -13.11 -16.18 3.28
CA LEU A 4 -12.63 -17.55 3.36
C LEU A 4 -12.68 -18.28 2.01
N ILE A 5 -13.79 -18.21 1.29
CA ILE A 5 -14.00 -18.96 0.05
C ILE A 5 -13.09 -18.47 -1.08
N LEU A 6 -13.05 -17.16 -1.32
CA LEU A 6 -12.25 -16.63 -2.43
C LEU A 6 -10.74 -16.84 -2.26
N PRO A 7 -10.13 -16.62 -1.07
CA PRO A 7 -8.72 -16.98 -0.87
C PRO A 7 -8.43 -18.46 -1.15
N ILE A 8 -9.32 -19.38 -0.79
CA ILE A 8 -9.14 -20.82 -1.08
C ILE A 8 -9.16 -21.07 -2.60
N ILE A 9 -10.10 -20.47 -3.33
CA ILE A 9 -10.15 -20.58 -4.80
C ILE A 9 -8.88 -20.01 -5.43
N VAL A 10 -8.42 -18.84 -4.99
CA VAL A 10 -7.16 -18.22 -5.46
C VAL A 10 -5.97 -19.13 -5.21
N ILE A 11 -5.86 -19.69 -4.00
CA ILE A 11 -4.78 -20.62 -3.64
C ILE A 11 -4.82 -21.83 -4.56
N THR A 12 -5.98 -22.43 -4.76
CA THR A 12 -6.15 -23.63 -5.61
C THR A 12 -5.70 -23.35 -7.04
N LEU A 13 -6.18 -22.27 -7.65
CA LEU A 13 -5.82 -21.91 -9.03
C LEU A 13 -4.33 -21.53 -9.16
N ALA A 14 -3.77 -20.86 -8.17
CA ALA A 14 -2.35 -20.53 -8.17
C ALA A 14 -1.47 -21.76 -7.97
N CYS A 15 -1.91 -22.75 -7.19
CA CYS A 15 -1.23 -24.05 -7.09
C CYS A 15 -1.23 -24.78 -8.44
N ILE A 16 -2.38 -24.84 -9.13
CA ILE A 16 -2.50 -25.46 -10.46
C ILE A 16 -1.56 -24.73 -11.43
N GLU A 17 -1.57 -23.39 -11.44
CA GLU A 17 -0.68 -22.58 -12.28
C GLU A 17 0.81 -22.93 -12.09
N LYS A 18 1.26 -23.12 -10.84
CA LYS A 18 2.66 -23.44 -10.53
C LYS A 18 3.09 -24.84 -11.01
N ILE A 19 2.17 -25.79 -11.06
CA ILE A 19 2.43 -27.17 -11.49
C ILE A 19 2.43 -27.28 -13.03
N LEU A 20 1.66 -26.43 -13.72
CA LEU A 20 1.56 -26.47 -15.17
C LEU A 20 2.90 -26.09 -15.86
N PRO A 21 3.29 -26.79 -16.94
CA PRO A 21 4.41 -26.41 -17.77
C PRO A 21 4.15 -25.04 -18.43
N LYS A 22 5.20 -24.38 -18.94
CA LYS A 22 5.06 -23.13 -19.69
C LYS A 22 4.15 -23.37 -20.91
N SER A 23 2.91 -22.95 -20.84
CA SER A 23 1.84 -23.21 -21.82
C SER A 23 0.78 -22.10 -21.81
N PHE A 24 -0.10 -22.13 -22.81
CA PHE A 24 -1.27 -21.25 -22.86
C PHE A 24 -2.17 -21.44 -21.61
N LEU A 25 -2.36 -22.65 -21.12
CA LEU A 25 -3.12 -22.94 -19.91
C LEU A 25 -2.50 -22.26 -18.68
N LYS A 26 -1.20 -22.31 -18.50
CA LYS A 26 -0.50 -21.62 -17.41
C LYS A 26 -0.81 -20.11 -17.43
N THR A 27 -0.80 -19.48 -18.58
CA THR A 27 -1.15 -18.06 -18.74
C THR A 27 -2.60 -17.77 -18.33
N ILE A 28 -3.53 -18.66 -18.68
CA ILE A 28 -4.95 -18.55 -18.27
C ILE A 28 -5.07 -18.63 -16.75
N PHE A 29 -4.49 -19.65 -16.12
CA PHE A 29 -4.54 -19.82 -14.66
C PHE A 29 -3.88 -18.65 -13.92
N TYR A 30 -2.76 -18.16 -14.42
CA TYR A 30 -2.12 -16.95 -13.87
C TYR A 30 -3.04 -15.73 -13.95
N ARG A 31 -3.68 -15.49 -15.11
CA ARG A 31 -4.64 -14.39 -15.25
C ARG A 31 -5.83 -14.53 -14.31
N LEU A 32 -6.37 -15.73 -14.18
CA LEU A 32 -7.50 -16.00 -13.29
C LEU A 32 -7.14 -15.74 -11.82
N SER A 33 -6.03 -16.29 -11.34
CA SER A 33 -5.62 -16.20 -9.94
C SER A 33 -5.10 -14.81 -9.55
N HIS A 34 -4.32 -14.14 -10.43
CA HIS A 34 -3.60 -12.90 -10.07
C HIS A 34 -4.27 -11.60 -10.53
N LYS A 35 -5.20 -11.67 -11.49
CA LYS A 35 -5.90 -10.48 -12.00
C LYS A 35 -7.42 -10.60 -11.83
N THR A 36 -8.03 -11.64 -12.36
CA THR A 36 -9.49 -11.72 -12.47
C THR A 36 -10.18 -11.92 -11.14
N LEU A 37 -9.80 -12.95 -10.38
CA LEU A 37 -10.43 -13.24 -9.09
C LEU A 37 -10.18 -12.16 -8.02
N PRO A 38 -8.98 -11.60 -7.86
CA PRO A 38 -8.78 -10.46 -6.97
C PRO A 38 -9.64 -9.26 -7.34
N ASP A 39 -9.78 -8.94 -8.64
CA ASP A 39 -10.65 -7.85 -9.08
C ASP A 39 -12.13 -8.11 -8.74
N TYR A 40 -12.62 -9.34 -8.94
CA TYR A 40 -13.99 -9.71 -8.56
C TYR A 40 -14.19 -9.67 -7.05
N TRP A 41 -13.20 -10.13 -6.29
CA TRP A 41 -13.25 -10.05 -4.83
C TRP A 41 -13.36 -8.61 -4.34
N ILE A 42 -12.54 -7.71 -4.89
CA ILE A 42 -12.61 -6.29 -4.56
C ILE A 42 -13.96 -5.70 -5.02
N ALA A 43 -14.44 -6.07 -6.21
CA ALA A 43 -15.73 -5.59 -6.71
C ALA A 43 -16.90 -6.02 -5.81
N ILE A 44 -16.90 -7.26 -5.32
CA ILE A 44 -17.91 -7.75 -4.37
C ILE A 44 -17.82 -6.99 -3.04
N ASN A 45 -16.61 -6.71 -2.54
CA ASN A 45 -16.45 -5.89 -1.34
C ASN A 45 -16.99 -4.47 -1.57
N CYS A 46 -16.71 -3.85 -2.72
CA CYS A 46 -17.25 -2.53 -3.08
C CYS A 46 -18.78 -2.54 -3.13
N PHE A 47 -19.37 -3.54 -3.78
CA PHE A 47 -20.81 -3.71 -3.84
C PHE A 47 -21.44 -3.90 -2.44
N SER A 48 -20.78 -4.70 -1.59
CA SER A 48 -21.21 -4.88 -0.19
C SER A 48 -21.14 -3.57 0.60
N MET A 49 -20.13 -2.73 0.35
CA MET A 49 -20.03 -1.39 0.94
C MET A 49 -21.15 -0.46 0.47
N ASP A 50 -21.53 -0.53 -0.81
CA ASP A 50 -22.62 0.30 -1.37
C ASP A 50 -23.99 -0.06 -0.81
N ILE A 51 -24.23 -1.34 -0.54
CA ILE A 51 -25.48 -1.80 0.09
C ILE A 51 -25.51 -1.47 1.58
N ALA A 52 -24.38 -1.61 2.26
CA ALA A 52 -24.29 -1.54 3.71
C ALA A 52 -24.16 -0.11 4.24
N SER A 53 -23.88 0.88 3.41
CA SER A 53 -23.67 2.26 3.85
C SER A 53 -24.13 3.28 2.82
N THR A 54 -24.69 4.37 3.31
CA THR A 54 -25.09 5.56 2.53
C THR A 54 -23.95 6.59 2.41
N THR A 55 -22.73 6.23 2.78
CA THR A 55 -21.56 7.10 2.73
C THR A 55 -21.35 7.68 1.33
N GLN A 56 -21.22 8.99 1.22
CA GLN A 56 -20.90 9.67 -0.03
C GLN A 56 -19.41 9.53 -0.37
N TRP A 57 -19.10 9.38 -1.65
CA TRP A 57 -17.74 9.24 -2.14
C TRP A 57 -17.36 10.43 -3.01
N GLU A 58 -16.26 11.07 -2.68
CA GLU A 58 -15.65 12.12 -3.50
C GLU A 58 -14.22 11.70 -3.86
N ILE A 59 -13.95 11.59 -5.16
CA ILE A 59 -12.64 11.22 -5.68
C ILE A 59 -12.09 12.40 -6.48
N ILE A 60 -11.00 12.98 -6.01
CA ILE A 60 -10.29 14.09 -6.64
C ILE A 60 -8.96 13.52 -7.15
N ASN A 61 -8.73 13.60 -8.45
CA ASN A 61 -7.55 13.01 -9.05
C ASN A 61 -6.78 13.98 -9.93
N ALA A 62 -5.46 13.84 -9.93
CA ALA A 62 -4.54 14.49 -10.85
C ALA A 62 -3.55 13.46 -11.40
N GLY A 63 -3.59 13.25 -12.70
CA GLY A 63 -2.76 12.32 -13.45
C GLY A 63 -3.47 11.08 -13.96
N GLU A 64 -2.87 10.48 -14.97
CA GLU A 64 -3.38 9.28 -15.61
C GLU A 64 -2.89 8.01 -14.90
N LEU A 65 -3.75 7.02 -14.84
CA LEU A 65 -3.48 5.71 -14.27
C LEU A 65 -3.45 4.65 -15.37
N ASN A 66 -2.52 3.71 -15.27
CA ASN A 66 -2.41 2.60 -16.19
C ASN A 66 -2.44 1.27 -15.42
N ARG A 67 -3.33 0.38 -15.82
CA ARG A 67 -3.46 -0.95 -15.23
C ARG A 67 -2.21 -1.83 -15.41
N ASP A 68 -1.40 -1.53 -16.38
CA ASP A 68 -0.15 -2.22 -16.66
C ASP A 68 1.08 -1.37 -16.28
N GLY A 69 0.92 -0.43 -15.32
CA GLY A 69 1.99 0.42 -14.80
C GLY A 69 2.71 -0.18 -13.58
N TRP A 70 3.78 0.48 -13.18
CA TRP A 70 4.56 0.18 -11.97
C TRP A 70 4.52 1.39 -11.05
N TYR A 71 3.91 1.23 -9.87
CA TYR A 71 3.66 2.34 -8.97
C TYR A 71 4.15 2.06 -7.56
N PHE A 72 4.61 3.11 -6.91
CA PHE A 72 4.65 3.18 -5.46
C PHE A 72 3.48 4.05 -4.97
N LEU A 73 2.57 3.48 -4.19
CA LEU A 73 1.46 4.22 -3.60
C LEU A 73 1.78 4.55 -2.14
N MET A 74 1.80 5.84 -1.81
CA MET A 74 1.92 6.31 -0.44
C MET A 74 0.61 6.95 0.03
N CYS A 75 0.23 6.64 1.28
CA CYS A 75 -1.02 7.11 1.84
C CYS A 75 -0.87 7.43 3.34
N ASN A 76 -1.69 8.35 3.85
CA ASN A 76 -1.93 8.51 5.29
C ASN A 76 -2.70 7.30 5.82
N HIS A 77 -2.69 7.08 7.14
CA HIS A 77 -3.30 5.89 7.74
C HIS A 77 -4.16 6.26 8.95
N GLN A 78 -5.45 6.06 8.84
CA GLN A 78 -6.41 6.38 9.90
C GLN A 78 -7.16 5.14 10.41
N SER A 79 -7.47 4.19 9.53
CA SER A 79 -8.38 3.09 9.82
C SER A 79 -8.02 1.79 9.11
N TRP A 80 -8.57 0.68 9.54
CA TRP A 80 -8.61 -0.55 8.75
C TRP A 80 -9.43 -0.38 7.46
N LEU A 81 -10.36 0.57 7.45
CA LEU A 81 -11.18 0.92 6.29
C LEU A 81 -10.33 1.46 5.13
N ASP A 82 -9.17 2.08 5.41
CA ASP A 82 -8.28 2.65 4.39
C ASP A 82 -7.93 1.65 3.28
N ILE A 83 -7.77 0.35 3.62
CA ILE A 83 -7.47 -0.70 2.64
C ILE A 83 -8.63 -0.86 1.67
N LEU A 84 -9.87 -0.94 2.18
CA LEU A 84 -11.06 -1.09 1.36
C LEU A 84 -11.32 0.16 0.50
N VAL A 85 -11.06 1.34 1.07
CA VAL A 85 -11.15 2.63 0.34
C VAL A 85 -10.18 2.65 -0.82
N LEU A 86 -8.91 2.31 -0.61
CA LEU A 86 -7.90 2.27 -1.66
C LEU A 86 -8.23 1.21 -2.72
N GLN A 87 -8.66 0.02 -2.31
CA GLN A 87 -9.10 -1.01 -3.23
C GLN A 87 -10.25 -0.53 -4.12
N ARG A 88 -11.25 0.16 -3.54
CA ARG A 88 -12.38 0.74 -4.27
C ARG A 88 -11.93 1.78 -5.29
N VAL A 89 -11.12 2.74 -4.87
CA VAL A 89 -10.70 3.87 -5.72
C VAL A 89 -9.85 3.41 -6.90
N PHE A 90 -8.99 2.41 -6.67
CA PHE A 90 -8.02 1.95 -7.64
C PHE A 90 -8.39 0.64 -8.36
N LEU A 91 -9.56 0.07 -8.06
CA LEU A 91 -10.04 -1.15 -8.73
C LEU A 91 -9.98 -1.01 -10.25
N ARG A 92 -9.26 -1.90 -10.91
CA ARG A 92 -9.06 -1.98 -12.37
C ARG A 92 -8.40 -0.76 -13.02
N LYS A 93 -7.93 0.22 -12.24
CA LYS A 93 -7.23 1.40 -12.75
C LYS A 93 -5.71 1.24 -12.71
N ILE A 94 -5.21 0.50 -11.71
CA ILE A 94 -3.80 0.15 -11.54
C ILE A 94 -3.68 -1.34 -11.24
N PRO A 95 -2.46 -1.93 -11.26
CA PRO A 95 -2.24 -3.28 -10.73
C PRO A 95 -2.70 -3.39 -9.28
N MET A 96 -3.14 -4.60 -8.89
CA MET A 96 -3.56 -4.88 -7.51
C MET A 96 -2.55 -4.35 -6.50
N LEU A 97 -3.08 -3.65 -5.48
CA LEU A 97 -2.28 -3.12 -4.38
C LEU A 97 -1.61 -4.25 -3.61
N LYS A 98 -0.29 -4.21 -3.50
CA LYS A 98 0.51 -5.12 -2.69
C LYS A 98 1.34 -4.33 -1.69
N PHE A 99 1.63 -4.92 -0.55
CA PHE A 99 2.50 -4.33 0.46
C PHE A 99 3.52 -5.36 0.93
N PHE A 100 4.66 -4.88 1.41
CA PHE A 100 5.65 -5.76 2.00
C PHE A 100 5.12 -6.36 3.29
N MET A 101 4.96 -7.67 3.28
CA MET A 101 4.48 -8.43 4.42
C MET A 101 5.64 -8.91 5.30
N LYS A 102 5.40 -8.97 6.60
CA LYS A 102 6.33 -9.66 7.49
C LYS A 102 6.32 -11.15 7.19
N GLN A 103 7.48 -11.77 7.15
CA GLN A 103 7.62 -13.20 6.87
C GLN A 103 6.84 -14.08 7.86
N GLU A 104 6.74 -13.65 9.12
CA GLU A 104 6.00 -14.39 10.17
C GLU A 104 4.51 -14.51 9.85
N LEU A 105 3.94 -13.55 9.08
CA LEU A 105 2.52 -13.57 8.71
C LEU A 105 2.15 -14.75 7.81
N LEU A 106 3.13 -15.34 7.13
CA LEU A 106 2.89 -16.55 6.34
C LEU A 106 2.37 -17.70 7.22
N TRP A 107 2.84 -17.78 8.46
CA TRP A 107 2.51 -18.85 9.40
C TRP A 107 1.44 -18.45 10.42
N THR A 108 1.44 -17.18 10.84
CA THR A 108 0.47 -16.68 11.85
C THR A 108 -0.90 -16.36 11.25
N LEU A 109 -0.99 -16.22 9.93
CA LEU A 109 -2.24 -16.00 9.20
C LEU A 109 -2.38 -17.05 8.09
N PRO A 110 -2.66 -18.32 8.41
CA PRO A 110 -2.41 -19.45 7.52
C PRO A 110 -3.13 -19.33 6.16
N ILE A 111 -4.41 -19.02 6.11
CA ILE A 111 -5.14 -18.86 4.84
C ILE A 111 -4.76 -17.53 4.16
N GLY A 112 -4.79 -16.43 4.92
CA GLY A 112 -4.49 -15.10 4.38
C GLY A 112 -3.02 -14.94 3.97
N GLY A 113 -2.09 -15.44 4.79
CA GLY A 113 -0.66 -15.42 4.49
C GLY A 113 -0.33 -16.26 3.25
N LEU A 114 -0.90 -17.46 3.15
CA LEU A 114 -0.74 -18.33 1.99
C LEU A 114 -1.34 -17.70 0.72
N ALA A 115 -2.54 -17.09 0.82
CA ALA A 115 -3.15 -16.38 -0.31
C ALA A 115 -2.27 -15.22 -0.80
N CYS A 116 -1.72 -14.41 0.13
CA CYS A 116 -0.79 -13.35 -0.22
C CYS A 116 0.49 -13.89 -0.85
N TYR A 117 1.04 -15.00 -0.35
CA TYR A 117 2.20 -15.66 -0.94
C TYR A 117 1.91 -16.14 -2.37
N MET A 118 0.75 -16.80 -2.58
CA MET A 118 0.32 -17.26 -3.90
C MET A 118 0.02 -16.11 -4.87
N LEU A 119 -0.42 -14.95 -4.35
CA LEU A 119 -0.64 -13.72 -5.12
C LEU A 119 0.65 -12.90 -5.31
N ASP A 120 1.81 -13.46 -5.00
CA ASP A 120 3.10 -12.80 -5.17
C ASP A 120 3.27 -11.50 -4.35
N PHE A 121 2.69 -11.42 -3.15
CA PHE A 121 3.05 -10.33 -2.25
C PHE A 121 4.52 -10.48 -1.84
N PRO A 122 5.30 -9.40 -1.80
CA PRO A 122 6.68 -9.47 -1.35
C PRO A 122 6.75 -9.66 0.17
N PHE A 123 7.38 -10.74 0.60
CA PHE A 123 7.65 -11.02 2.01
C PHE A 123 9.07 -10.57 2.37
N MET A 124 9.20 -9.99 3.57
CA MET A 124 10.49 -9.52 4.09
C MET A 124 10.66 -9.87 5.57
N LYS A 125 11.89 -10.12 5.98
CA LYS A 125 12.26 -10.15 7.39
C LYS A 125 12.32 -8.73 7.92
N ARG A 126 11.81 -8.50 9.12
CA ARG A 126 11.88 -7.19 9.78
C ARG A 126 12.60 -7.35 11.11
N HIS A 127 13.84 -6.93 11.14
CA HIS A 127 14.64 -6.90 12.36
C HIS A 127 14.38 -5.63 13.18
N SER A 128 14.60 -5.71 14.50
CA SER A 128 14.52 -4.53 15.37
C SER A 128 15.66 -3.56 15.07
N LYS A 129 15.46 -2.29 15.44
CA LYS A 129 16.52 -1.27 15.27
C LYS A 129 17.78 -1.61 16.07
N GLU A 130 17.60 -2.20 17.27
CA GLU A 130 18.68 -2.64 18.13
C GLU A 130 19.48 -3.79 17.49
N TYR A 131 18.79 -4.76 16.89
CA TYR A 131 19.42 -5.86 16.17
C TYR A 131 20.24 -5.35 14.96
N LEU A 132 19.66 -4.46 14.13
CA LEU A 132 20.36 -3.90 12.96
C LEU A 132 21.50 -2.95 13.33
N LYS A 133 21.51 -2.37 14.55
CA LYS A 133 22.69 -1.64 15.04
C LYS A 133 23.85 -2.55 15.37
N LYS A 134 23.57 -3.77 15.90
CA LYS A 134 24.57 -4.77 16.23
C LYS A 134 25.04 -5.58 14.99
N HIS A 135 24.17 -5.69 13.99
CA HIS A 135 24.38 -6.49 12.78
C HIS A 135 24.04 -5.67 11.52
N PRO A 136 24.83 -4.63 11.20
CA PRO A 136 24.56 -3.75 10.05
C PRO A 136 24.55 -4.50 8.72
N GLU A 137 25.37 -5.52 8.56
CA GLU A 137 25.46 -6.39 7.38
C GLU A 137 24.16 -7.15 7.08
N GLN A 138 23.33 -7.37 8.10
CA GLN A 138 22.05 -8.06 7.92
C GLN A 138 21.06 -7.22 7.10
N ARG A 139 21.14 -5.89 7.21
CA ARG A 139 20.29 -4.97 6.41
C ARG A 139 20.55 -5.14 4.92
N ASP A 140 21.81 -5.21 4.53
CA ASP A 140 22.19 -5.35 3.11
C ASP A 140 21.76 -6.70 2.55
N LYS A 141 21.93 -7.76 3.34
CA LYS A 141 21.39 -9.09 3.00
C LYS A 141 19.87 -9.10 2.84
N ASP A 142 19.15 -8.43 3.73
CA ASP A 142 17.69 -8.35 3.66
C ASP A 142 17.23 -7.56 2.41
N ILE A 143 17.93 -6.47 2.06
CA ILE A 143 17.67 -5.69 0.84
C ILE A 143 17.94 -6.57 -0.38
N GLU A 144 19.07 -7.22 -0.46
CA GLU A 144 19.45 -8.05 -1.60
C GLU A 144 18.50 -9.25 -1.77
N THR A 145 18.17 -9.95 -0.68
CA THR A 145 17.19 -11.05 -0.71
C THR A 145 15.83 -10.60 -1.19
N THR A 146 15.40 -9.41 -0.72
CA THR A 146 14.12 -8.85 -1.15
C THR A 146 14.18 -8.38 -2.60
N ARG A 147 15.30 -7.78 -3.05
CA ARG A 147 15.52 -7.39 -4.44
C ARG A 147 15.39 -8.59 -5.37
N GLN A 148 16.06 -9.71 -5.07
CA GLN A 148 15.96 -10.96 -5.82
C GLN A 148 14.52 -11.48 -5.86
N SER A 149 13.81 -11.42 -4.75
CA SER A 149 12.40 -11.81 -4.69
C SER A 149 11.49 -10.91 -5.53
N CYS A 150 11.90 -9.66 -5.77
CA CYS A 150 11.17 -8.67 -6.57
C CYS A 150 11.56 -8.70 -8.05
N GLU A 151 12.58 -9.44 -8.48
CA GLU A 151 13.00 -9.51 -9.89
C GLU A 151 11.87 -9.95 -10.83
N LYS A 152 10.99 -10.83 -10.37
CA LYS A 152 9.78 -11.24 -11.12
C LYS A 152 8.87 -10.08 -11.53
N PHE A 153 8.88 -8.97 -10.79
CA PHE A 153 8.10 -7.78 -11.09
C PHE A 153 8.73 -6.90 -12.18
N LYS A 154 9.91 -7.25 -12.67
CA LYS A 154 10.53 -6.57 -13.81
C LYS A 154 9.63 -6.63 -15.06
N TYR A 155 8.91 -7.74 -15.22
CA TYR A 155 8.03 -7.99 -16.35
C TYR A 155 6.55 -8.08 -15.97
N THR A 156 6.22 -7.91 -14.69
CA THR A 156 4.85 -8.00 -14.19
C THR A 156 4.48 -6.69 -13.51
N PRO A 157 3.53 -5.93 -14.06
CA PRO A 157 3.05 -4.69 -13.46
C PRO A 157 2.63 -4.87 -12.00
N ILE A 158 3.01 -3.92 -11.14
CA ILE A 158 2.74 -3.99 -9.70
C ILE A 158 2.52 -2.60 -9.12
N THR A 159 1.67 -2.52 -8.10
CA THR A 159 1.58 -1.35 -7.23
C THR A 159 1.98 -1.74 -5.81
N ILE A 160 3.12 -1.23 -5.35
CA ILE A 160 3.54 -1.38 -3.96
C ILE A 160 2.98 -0.23 -3.13
N MET A 161 2.23 -0.57 -2.11
CA MET A 161 1.59 0.39 -1.22
C MET A 161 2.29 0.46 0.13
N ASN A 162 2.40 1.67 0.68
CA ASN A 162 2.93 1.91 2.03
C ASN A 162 2.14 3.01 2.76
N TYR A 163 1.73 2.72 3.98
CA TYR A 163 1.31 3.74 4.94
C TYR A 163 2.54 4.36 5.58
N VAL A 164 2.90 5.56 5.13
CA VAL A 164 4.19 6.19 5.43
C VAL A 164 4.38 6.53 6.91
N GLU A 165 3.30 6.72 7.65
CA GLU A 165 3.31 6.91 9.11
C GLU A 165 3.74 5.65 9.89
N GLY A 166 3.61 4.48 9.25
CA GLY A 166 3.94 3.18 9.82
C GLY A 166 3.00 2.71 10.94
N THR A 167 1.94 3.44 11.22
CA THR A 167 0.85 3.10 12.15
C THR A 167 -0.34 4.02 11.91
N ARG A 168 -1.54 3.60 12.33
CA ARG A 168 -2.74 4.42 12.27
C ARG A 168 -2.61 5.67 13.13
N PHE A 169 -3.08 6.79 12.58
CA PHE A 169 -3.17 8.06 13.29
C PHE A 169 -4.08 7.92 14.52
N THR A 170 -3.66 8.50 15.62
CA THR A 170 -4.50 8.84 16.77
C THR A 170 -3.93 10.11 17.39
N GLU A 171 -4.81 10.92 18.00
CA GLU A 171 -4.39 12.15 18.67
C GLU A 171 -3.36 11.89 19.79
N GLN A 172 -3.51 10.78 20.53
CA GLN A 172 -2.56 10.35 21.52
C GLN A 172 -1.15 10.12 20.93
N LYS A 173 -1.08 9.43 19.76
CA LYS A 173 0.21 9.21 19.08
C LYS A 173 0.78 10.49 18.49
N ARG A 174 -0.07 11.38 18.01
CA ARG A 174 0.36 12.69 17.49
C ARG A 174 1.08 13.48 18.58
N ARG A 175 0.47 13.59 19.75
CA ARG A 175 1.07 14.25 20.92
C ARG A 175 2.34 13.53 21.40
N ALA A 176 2.28 12.21 21.56
CA ALA A 176 3.43 11.42 22.03
C ALA A 176 4.65 11.48 21.07
N ARG A 177 4.42 11.67 19.77
CA ARG A 177 5.49 11.83 18.78
C ARG A 177 5.85 13.28 18.50
N GLN A 178 5.24 14.25 19.18
CA GLN A 178 5.41 15.68 18.94
C GLN A 178 5.30 16.00 17.44
N SER A 179 4.24 15.47 16.79
CA SER A 179 4.08 15.67 15.35
C SER A 179 3.93 17.15 15.02
N PRO A 180 4.68 17.68 14.04
CA PRO A 180 4.51 19.05 13.57
C PRO A 180 3.20 19.22 12.75
N TYR A 181 2.57 18.11 12.35
CA TYR A 181 1.36 18.09 11.53
C TYR A 181 0.11 18.04 12.41
N GLN A 182 -0.96 18.64 11.91
CA GLN A 182 -2.24 18.67 12.63
C GLN A 182 -3.02 17.35 12.47
N HIS A 183 -3.00 16.76 11.27
CA HIS A 183 -3.81 15.59 10.90
C HIS A 183 -2.99 14.34 10.61
N LEU A 184 -1.67 14.40 10.75
CA LEU A 184 -0.74 13.33 10.38
C LEU A 184 0.28 13.04 11.48
N LEU A 185 0.83 11.82 11.44
CA LEU A 185 2.04 11.49 12.20
C LEU A 185 3.28 11.74 11.35
N PRO A 186 4.47 11.94 11.97
CA PRO A 186 5.71 12.12 11.22
C PRO A 186 5.97 10.96 10.26
N PRO A 187 6.30 11.23 8.99
CA PRO A 187 6.50 10.21 7.98
C PRO A 187 7.83 9.48 8.17
N LYS A 188 7.86 8.20 7.83
CA LYS A 188 9.04 7.33 7.91
C LYS A 188 9.56 7.01 6.53
N ALA A 189 10.68 7.59 6.16
CA ALA A 189 11.31 7.40 4.86
C ALA A 189 11.76 5.96 4.59
N GLY A 190 12.09 5.18 5.63
CA GLY A 190 12.69 3.86 5.48
C GLY A 190 11.88 2.87 4.63
N GLY A 191 10.54 2.91 4.68
CA GLY A 191 9.69 2.04 3.86
C GLY A 191 9.74 2.41 2.37
N ILE A 192 9.70 3.71 2.05
CA ILE A 192 9.80 4.20 0.67
C ILE A 192 11.21 3.92 0.12
N ALA A 193 12.23 4.27 0.90
CA ALA A 193 13.62 4.06 0.51
C ALA A 193 13.90 2.58 0.25
N PHE A 194 13.34 1.67 1.06
CA PHE A 194 13.47 0.23 0.86
C PHE A 194 12.84 -0.22 -0.46
N VAL A 195 11.63 0.25 -0.78
CA VAL A 195 10.96 -0.07 -2.04
C VAL A 195 11.76 0.43 -3.23
N LEU A 196 12.22 1.68 -3.20
CA LEU A 196 13.03 2.25 -4.28
C LEU A 196 14.41 1.56 -4.41
N ALA A 197 15.04 1.17 -3.31
CA ALA A 197 16.30 0.43 -3.35
C ALA A 197 16.14 -0.98 -3.97
N THR A 198 14.99 -1.63 -3.76
CA THR A 198 14.74 -2.98 -4.25
C THR A 198 14.11 -3.04 -5.64
N MET A 199 13.40 -1.97 -6.07
CA MET A 199 12.62 -1.91 -7.31
C MET A 199 12.86 -0.62 -8.10
N ASN A 200 14.05 -0.05 -8.01
CA ASN A 200 14.37 1.26 -8.60
C ASN A 200 14.16 1.34 -10.12
N GLU A 201 14.46 0.25 -10.84
CA GLU A 201 14.32 0.21 -12.31
C GLU A 201 12.86 0.08 -12.77
N GLN A 202 11.98 -0.47 -11.91
CA GLN A 202 10.60 -0.77 -12.26
C GLN A 202 9.66 0.37 -11.88
N ILE A 203 9.83 0.92 -10.67
CA ILE A 203 8.92 1.95 -10.15
C ILE A 203 9.37 3.33 -10.62
N ASN A 204 8.59 3.90 -11.54
CA ASN A 204 8.86 5.22 -12.11
C ASN A 204 7.85 6.29 -11.66
N HIS A 205 6.75 5.90 -11.02
CA HIS A 205 5.72 6.82 -10.57
C HIS A 205 5.32 6.56 -9.11
N ILE A 206 5.05 7.64 -8.40
CA ILE A 206 4.46 7.63 -7.07
C ILE A 206 3.01 8.07 -7.20
N ILE A 207 2.09 7.30 -6.60
CA ILE A 207 0.70 7.73 -6.39
C ILE A 207 0.63 8.25 -4.96
N ASP A 208 0.56 9.58 -4.81
CA ASP A 208 0.44 10.22 -3.51
C ASP A 208 -1.03 10.39 -3.16
N THR A 209 -1.53 9.53 -2.26
CA THR A 209 -2.95 9.43 -1.92
C THR A 209 -3.22 9.97 -0.53
N THR A 210 -4.30 10.74 -0.41
CA THR A 210 -4.82 11.30 0.84
C THR A 210 -6.24 10.86 1.05
N ILE A 211 -6.55 10.22 2.17
CA ILE A 211 -7.90 9.83 2.57
C ILE A 211 -8.35 10.76 3.69
N VAL A 212 -9.57 11.31 3.54
CA VAL A 212 -10.23 12.11 4.56
C VAL A 212 -11.62 11.53 4.83
N TYR A 213 -11.88 11.24 6.08
CA TYR A 213 -13.19 10.79 6.54
C TYR A 213 -13.94 11.96 7.17
N HIS A 214 -15.18 12.17 6.75
CA HIS A 214 -16.07 13.21 7.30
C HIS A 214 -17.11 12.52 8.19
N GLY A 215 -17.04 12.77 9.49
CA GLY A 215 -17.88 12.15 10.51
C GLY A 215 -17.25 12.19 11.90
N SER A 216 -17.95 11.64 12.88
CA SER A 216 -17.52 11.69 14.29
C SER A 216 -16.45 10.67 14.65
N SER A 217 -16.25 9.65 13.83
CA SER A 217 -15.25 8.58 14.05
C SER A 217 -14.89 7.86 12.74
N VAL A 218 -13.81 7.04 12.75
CA VAL A 218 -13.13 6.54 11.53
C VAL A 218 -12.95 5.01 11.58
N GLY A 219 -13.86 4.28 12.20
CA GLY A 219 -13.81 2.81 12.31
C GLY A 219 -14.54 2.10 11.17
N LEU A 220 -14.23 0.81 10.99
CA LEU A 220 -15.00 -0.04 10.07
C LEU A 220 -16.47 -0.12 10.49
N TRP A 221 -16.74 -0.21 11.80
CA TRP A 221 -18.10 -0.19 12.37
C TRP A 221 -18.81 1.13 12.11
N ASP A 222 -18.08 2.25 12.17
CA ASP A 222 -18.66 3.57 11.93
C ASP A 222 -19.11 3.75 10.47
N PHE A 223 -18.42 3.09 9.54
CA PHE A 223 -18.84 3.03 8.15
C PHE A 223 -20.18 2.28 8.00
N PHE A 224 -20.29 1.08 8.58
CA PHE A 224 -21.51 0.27 8.48
C PHE A 224 -22.71 0.84 9.27
N THR A 225 -22.46 1.66 10.27
CA THR A 225 -23.51 2.32 11.06
C THR A 225 -23.87 3.71 10.56
N GLY A 226 -23.33 4.14 9.41
CA GLY A 226 -23.64 5.45 8.80
C GLY A 226 -23.04 6.66 9.52
N ARG A 227 -22.10 6.46 10.46
CA ARG A 227 -21.41 7.56 11.16
C ARG A 227 -20.39 8.26 10.30
N ILE A 228 -19.92 7.62 9.23
CA ILE A 228 -19.08 8.24 8.21
C ILE A 228 -20.00 8.72 7.09
N GLN A 229 -20.23 10.02 7.04
CA GLN A 229 -21.14 10.63 6.08
C GLN A 229 -20.52 10.71 4.68
N LYS A 230 -19.23 11.02 4.61
CA LYS A 230 -18.50 11.20 3.34
C LYS A 230 -17.05 10.73 3.48
N ILE A 231 -16.52 10.16 2.40
CA ILE A 231 -15.11 9.82 2.26
C ILE A 231 -14.59 10.59 1.05
N THR A 232 -13.62 11.47 1.28
CA THR A 232 -12.88 12.15 0.20
C THR A 232 -11.52 11.49 0.01
N VAL A 233 -11.23 11.10 -1.23
CA VAL A 233 -9.93 10.56 -1.61
C VAL A 233 -9.32 11.46 -2.68
N HIS A 234 -8.23 12.10 -2.34
CA HIS A 234 -7.41 12.84 -3.29
C HIS A 234 -6.18 12.03 -3.65
N PHE A 235 -5.83 11.94 -4.93
CA PHE A 235 -4.55 11.38 -5.34
C PHE A 235 -3.95 12.14 -6.51
N GLU A 236 -2.63 12.15 -6.57
CA GLU A 236 -1.85 12.63 -7.69
C GLU A 236 -0.81 11.60 -8.11
N VAL A 237 -0.54 11.55 -9.41
CA VAL A 237 0.50 10.69 -9.98
C VAL A 237 1.70 11.57 -10.31
N ILE A 238 2.82 11.32 -9.64
CA ILE A 238 4.06 12.07 -9.84
C ILE A 238 5.19 11.12 -10.27
N PRO A 239 6.09 11.55 -11.17
CA PRO A 239 7.29 10.78 -11.47
C PRO A 239 8.15 10.67 -10.22
N VAL A 240 8.86 9.54 -10.05
CA VAL A 240 9.87 9.42 -8.98
C VAL A 240 10.99 10.43 -9.26
N PRO A 241 11.20 11.43 -8.38
CA PRO A 241 12.26 12.41 -8.58
C PRO A 241 13.64 11.75 -8.60
N GLU A 242 14.53 12.17 -9.50
CA GLU A 242 15.91 11.66 -9.57
C GLU A 242 16.66 11.76 -8.23
N LYS A 243 16.43 12.84 -7.47
CA LYS A 243 16.99 13.01 -6.13
C LYS A 243 16.56 11.96 -5.10
N LEU A 244 15.63 11.05 -5.43
CA LEU A 244 15.22 9.91 -4.59
C LEU A 244 15.84 8.60 -5.06
N ARG A 245 16.66 8.62 -6.13
CA ARG A 245 17.41 7.47 -6.66
C ARG A 245 18.83 7.53 -6.14
N GLY A 246 19.16 6.70 -5.15
CA GLY A 246 20.49 6.69 -4.53
C GLY A 246 20.55 5.77 -3.30
N ASP A 247 21.69 5.79 -2.62
CA ASP A 247 21.95 4.91 -1.47
C ASP A 247 21.45 5.57 -0.16
N TYR A 248 20.20 5.27 0.18
CA TYR A 248 19.62 5.75 1.44
C TYR A 248 20.33 5.23 2.69
N TYR A 249 20.93 4.06 2.62
CA TYR A 249 21.44 3.38 3.80
C TYR A 249 22.87 3.74 4.13
N HIS A 250 23.70 4.00 3.13
CA HIS A 250 25.12 4.29 3.32
C HIS A 250 25.47 5.76 3.08
N ASP A 251 24.64 6.53 2.32
CA ASP A 251 24.86 7.96 2.12
C ASP A 251 23.99 8.81 3.07
N LYS A 252 24.67 9.49 4.01
CA LYS A 252 24.01 10.38 4.98
C LYS A 252 23.37 11.59 4.31
N ASN A 253 24.01 12.18 3.31
CA ASN A 253 23.50 13.38 2.62
C ASN A 253 22.26 13.02 1.79
N PHE A 254 22.32 11.90 1.09
CA PHE A 254 21.16 11.37 0.38
C PHE A 254 19.97 11.13 1.33
N ARG A 255 20.23 10.55 2.49
CA ARG A 255 19.17 10.32 3.51
C ARG A 255 18.52 11.60 3.98
N VAL A 256 19.31 12.66 4.21
CA VAL A 256 18.78 13.98 4.60
C VAL A 256 17.92 14.58 3.49
N THR A 257 18.39 14.54 2.25
CA THR A 257 17.65 15.02 1.07
C THR A 257 16.33 14.26 0.90
N PHE A 258 16.36 12.95 1.04
CA PHE A 258 15.18 12.10 0.95
C PHE A 258 14.14 12.42 2.02
N GLN A 259 14.59 12.53 3.29
CA GLN A 259 13.70 12.86 4.41
C GLN A 259 13.13 14.29 4.27
N HIS A 260 13.91 15.24 3.77
CA HIS A 260 13.45 16.60 3.51
C HIS A 260 12.33 16.63 2.46
N TRP A 261 12.52 15.95 1.32
CA TRP A 261 11.49 15.80 0.30
C TRP A 261 10.21 15.20 0.87
N LEU A 262 10.34 14.13 1.65
CA LEU A 262 9.18 13.46 2.23
C LEU A 262 8.44 14.35 3.23
N ASN A 263 9.16 15.11 4.05
CA ASN A 263 8.56 16.05 4.99
C ASN A 263 7.81 17.19 4.27
N GLN A 264 8.37 17.71 3.15
CA GLN A 264 7.69 18.70 2.32
C GLN A 264 6.37 18.17 1.74
N ARG A 265 6.40 16.94 1.18
CA ARG A 265 5.18 16.27 0.69
C ARG A 265 4.16 16.06 1.80
N TRP A 266 4.65 15.73 2.99
CA TRP A 266 3.78 15.49 4.16
C TRP A 266 3.14 16.75 4.68
N GLN A 267 3.84 17.89 4.62
CA GLN A 267 3.28 19.20 4.94
C GLN A 267 2.18 19.58 3.95
N GLN A 268 2.42 19.43 2.65
CA GLN A 268 1.41 19.69 1.62
C GLN A 268 0.16 18.83 1.82
N LYS A 269 0.35 17.56 2.22
CA LYS A 269 -0.74 16.63 2.53
C LYS A 269 -1.54 17.08 3.77
N ASP A 270 -0.89 17.55 4.82
CA ASP A 270 -1.55 18.05 6.03
C ASP A 270 -2.38 19.31 5.72
N ASP A 271 -1.83 20.22 4.92
CA ASP A 271 -2.54 21.42 4.47
C ASP A 271 -3.75 21.06 3.57
N LEU A 272 -3.59 20.07 2.70
CA LEU A 272 -4.69 19.55 1.88
C LEU A 272 -5.80 18.95 2.74
N ILE A 273 -5.47 18.13 3.74
CA ILE A 273 -6.46 17.55 4.67
C ILE A 273 -7.23 18.66 5.36
N LYS A 274 -6.54 19.69 5.86
CA LYS A 274 -7.17 20.86 6.49
C LYS A 274 -8.16 21.55 5.56
N GLN A 275 -7.78 21.73 4.27
CA GLN A 275 -8.68 22.34 3.28
C GLN A 275 -9.91 21.46 3.00
N LEU A 276 -9.73 20.15 2.86
CA LEU A 276 -10.82 19.21 2.57
C LEU A 276 -11.79 19.07 3.75
N VAL A 277 -11.28 19.09 4.99
CA VAL A 277 -12.13 19.11 6.20
C VAL A 277 -12.96 20.40 6.29
N ASN A 278 -12.34 21.55 6.04
CA ASN A 278 -13.03 22.85 6.12
C ASN A 278 -14.08 23.06 5.03
N LYS A 279 -13.93 22.44 3.85
CA LYS A 279 -14.94 22.53 2.76
C LYS A 279 -16.21 21.73 3.05
N SER A 280 -16.19 20.86 4.03
CA SER A 280 -17.32 19.98 4.35
C SER A 280 -18.11 20.44 5.58
N ASN A 281 -17.62 21.46 6.28
CA ASN A 281 -18.32 22.19 7.33
C ASN A 281 -18.96 23.46 6.73
#